data_9c5a3211366ecd83904161021c094ae4
#
_entry.id   9c5a3211366ecd83904161021c094ae4
#
_cell.length_a   1.000
_cell.length_b   1.000
_cell.length_c   1.000
_cell.angle_alpha   90.00
_cell.angle_beta   90.00
_cell.angle_gamma   90.00
#
_symmetry.space_group_name_H-M   'P 1'
#
loop_
_entity.id
_entity.type
_entity.pdbx_description
1 polymer ?
#
loop_
_entity_poly.entity_id
_entity_poly.type
_entity_poly.pdbx_seq_one_letter_code
_entity_poly.pdbx_strand_id
1 'polypeptide(L)'
;MKGDKVEIVVDAGDAPVKTYEVEATRAGRRVEVVTRRGQVEVSELTRGGSPVRTARFMASRVIALVEHPAPRRAGREVRRAAES
;
A
#
# COMPACT_ATOMS: atom_id res chain seq x y z
N MET A 1 10.77 -12.66 -4.99
CA MET A 1 10.54 -11.27 -5.31
C MET A 1 9.36 -10.74 -4.55
N LYS A 2 9.48 -9.55 -4.02
CA LYS A 2 8.41 -8.99 -3.24
C LYS A 2 7.39 -8.29 -4.09
N GLY A 3 6.16 -8.26 -3.62
CA GLY A 3 5.11 -7.48 -4.25
C GLY A 3 5.12 -6.05 -3.74
N ASP A 4 3.99 -5.40 -3.86
CA ASP A 4 3.83 -4.01 -3.41
C ASP A 4 3.88 -3.94 -1.88
N LYS A 5 4.21 -2.76 -1.38
CA LYS A 5 4.15 -2.50 0.05
C LYS A 5 3.57 -1.11 0.27
N VAL A 6 2.75 -0.95 1.28
CA VAL A 6 2.19 0.34 1.66
C VAL A 6 2.47 0.56 3.14
N GLU A 7 2.99 1.73 3.46
CA GLU A 7 3.22 2.13 4.84
C GLU A 7 2.19 3.17 5.21
N ILE A 8 1.55 3.01 6.35
CA ILE A 8 0.52 3.93 6.81
C ILE A 8 0.93 4.44 8.19
N VAL A 9 1.10 5.74 8.31
CA VAL A 9 1.45 6.38 9.58
C VAL A 9 0.18 6.96 10.17
N VAL A 10 -0.17 6.53 11.36
CA VAL A 10 -1.41 6.94 11.98
C VAL A 10 -1.16 7.68 13.29
N ASP A 11 -2.07 8.59 13.60
CA ASP A 11 -2.07 9.31 14.84
C ASP A 11 -2.77 8.43 15.87
N ALA A 12 -2.06 8.07 16.91
CA ALA A 12 -2.58 7.19 17.94
C ALA A 12 -3.11 7.95 19.14
N GLY A 13 -3.47 9.20 18.97
CA GLY A 13 -4.04 10.00 20.04
C GLY A 13 -2.95 10.58 20.91
N ASP A 14 -2.91 10.22 22.19
CA ASP A 14 -1.92 10.74 23.09
C ASP A 14 -0.65 9.89 23.13
N ALA A 15 -0.54 8.93 22.22
CA ALA A 15 0.65 8.11 22.12
C ALA A 15 1.47 8.56 20.92
N PRO A 16 2.71 8.12 20.80
CA PRO A 16 3.48 8.40 19.58
C PRO A 16 2.79 7.85 18.35
N VAL A 17 3.06 8.44 17.22
CA VAL A 17 2.50 7.94 15.97
C VAL A 17 2.96 6.51 15.74
N LYS A 18 2.15 5.75 15.05
CA LYS A 18 2.48 4.38 14.72
C LYS A 18 2.50 4.20 13.24
N THR A 19 3.37 3.33 12.78
CA THR A 19 3.47 3.00 11.37
C THR A 19 3.06 1.56 11.18
N TYR A 20 2.15 1.34 10.25
CA TYR A 20 1.72 0.00 9.88
C TYR A 20 2.18 -0.26 8.47
N GLU A 21 2.50 -1.51 8.18
CA GLU A 21 2.90 -1.90 6.85
C GLU A 21 2.00 -3.01 6.34
N VAL A 22 1.55 -2.88 5.11
CA VAL A 22 0.84 -3.94 4.43
C VAL A 22 1.67 -4.28 3.20
N GLU A 23 2.18 -5.51 3.17
CA GLU A 23 3.08 -5.93 2.12
C GLU A 23 2.52 -7.17 1.46
N ALA A 24 2.58 -7.22 0.14
CA ALA A 24 2.16 -8.41 -0.58
C ALA A 24 3.11 -9.54 -0.24
N THR A 25 2.56 -10.67 0.15
CA THR A 25 3.34 -11.77 0.67
C THR A 25 3.90 -12.68 -0.40
N ARG A 26 3.46 -12.52 -1.63
CA ARG A 26 3.94 -13.34 -2.73
C ARG A 26 4.11 -12.50 -3.98
N ALA A 27 4.98 -12.95 -4.85
CA ALA A 27 5.17 -12.29 -6.12
C ALA A 27 3.85 -12.32 -6.92
N GLY A 28 3.58 -11.30 -7.67
CA GLY A 28 2.37 -11.22 -8.46
C GLY A 28 1.19 -10.62 -7.72
N ARG A 29 1.27 -10.50 -6.40
CA ARG A 29 0.22 -9.84 -5.63
C ARG A 29 0.49 -8.37 -5.56
N ARG A 30 -0.54 -7.61 -5.32
CA ARG A 30 -0.40 -6.17 -5.21
C ARG A 30 -1.17 -5.68 -4.02
N VAL A 31 -0.91 -4.44 -3.63
CA VAL A 31 -1.59 -3.79 -2.53
C VAL A 31 -2.34 -2.60 -3.11
N GLU A 32 -3.64 -2.55 -2.84
CA GLU A 32 -4.49 -1.49 -3.35
C GLU A 32 -4.99 -0.63 -2.21
N VAL A 33 -5.02 0.66 -2.42
CA VAL A 33 -5.49 1.61 -1.42
C VAL A 33 -6.76 2.27 -1.95
N VAL A 34 -7.82 2.23 -1.16
CA VAL A 34 -9.09 2.85 -1.52
C VAL A 34 -9.55 3.70 -0.36
N THR A 35 -9.94 4.93 -0.63
CA THR A 35 -10.49 5.80 0.40
C THR A 35 -11.96 5.97 0.14
N ARG A 36 -12.78 5.68 1.13
CA ARG A 36 -14.21 5.88 1.00
C ARG A 36 -14.84 6.06 2.37
N ARG A 37 -15.83 6.96 2.40
CA ARG A 37 -16.61 7.16 3.62
C ARG A 37 -15.79 7.33 4.88
N GLY A 38 -14.74 8.10 4.78
CA GLY A 38 -13.92 8.39 5.96
C GLY A 38 -13.01 7.26 6.37
N GLN A 39 -12.85 6.24 5.54
CA GLN A 39 -11.95 5.13 5.82
C GLN A 39 -10.93 4.96 4.71
N VAL A 40 -9.73 4.57 5.10
CA VAL A 40 -8.70 4.18 4.17
C VAL A 40 -8.59 2.67 4.26
N GLU A 41 -8.81 1.99 3.15
CA GLU A 41 -8.74 0.54 3.08
C GLU A 41 -7.52 0.14 2.29
N VAL A 42 -6.68 -0.69 2.87
CA VAL A 42 -5.46 -1.15 2.22
C VAL A 42 -5.56 -2.67 2.10
N SER A 43 -5.62 -3.16 0.88
CA SER A 43 -5.88 -4.58 0.63
C SER A 43 -4.75 -5.21 -0.13
N GLU A 44 -4.38 -6.40 0.29
CA GLU A 44 -3.49 -7.24 -0.50
C GLU A 44 -4.37 -8.05 -1.44
N LEU A 45 -4.10 -7.99 -2.73
CA LEU A 45 -4.90 -8.66 -3.75
C LEU A 45 -4.08 -9.73 -4.45
N THR A 46 -4.75 -10.81 -4.82
CA THR A 46 -4.13 -11.82 -5.65
C THR A 46 -3.94 -11.25 -7.04
N ARG A 47 -3.23 -12.00 -7.87
CA ARG A 47 -3.04 -11.59 -9.26
C ARG A 47 -4.38 -11.41 -9.98
N GLY A 48 -5.37 -12.17 -9.64
CA GLY A 48 -6.69 -12.05 -10.25
C GLY A 48 -7.57 -10.97 -9.65
N GLY A 49 -7.08 -10.29 -8.62
CA GLY A 49 -7.83 -9.18 -8.04
C GLY A 49 -8.67 -9.53 -6.83
N SER A 50 -8.54 -10.75 -6.30
CA SER A 50 -9.31 -11.12 -5.12
C SER A 50 -8.59 -10.71 -3.85
N PRO A 51 -9.29 -10.14 -2.88
CA PRO A 51 -8.63 -9.71 -1.65
C PRO A 51 -8.18 -10.89 -0.81
N VAL A 52 -6.97 -10.81 -0.30
CA VAL A 52 -6.41 -11.78 0.62
C VAL A 52 -6.62 -11.27 2.04
N ARG A 53 -6.40 -9.99 2.25
CA ARG A 53 -6.64 -9.35 3.54
C ARG A 53 -6.79 -7.86 3.32
N THR A 54 -7.49 -7.22 4.21
CA THR A 54 -7.74 -5.79 4.13
C THR A 54 -7.53 -5.19 5.51
N ALA A 55 -6.79 -4.09 5.56
CA ALA A 55 -6.65 -3.30 6.77
C ALA A 55 -7.43 -2.01 6.57
N ARG A 56 -8.17 -1.59 7.56
CA ARG A 56 -8.96 -0.37 7.48
C ARG A 56 -8.50 0.60 8.56
N PHE A 57 -8.42 1.86 8.17
CA PHE A 57 -8.01 2.92 9.08
C PHE A 57 -9.00 4.06 8.97
N MET A 58 -9.16 4.82 10.05
CA MET A 58 -9.97 6.02 9.97
C MET A 58 -9.16 7.06 9.22
N ALA A 59 -9.73 7.62 8.16
CA ALA A 59 -8.99 8.58 7.34
C ALA A 59 -8.51 9.77 8.16
N SER A 60 -9.31 10.18 9.13
CA SER A 60 -8.93 11.33 9.96
C SER A 60 -7.73 11.06 10.85
N ARG A 61 -7.32 9.79 10.99
CA ARG A 61 -6.17 9.46 11.80
C ARG A 61 -4.94 9.14 10.97
N VAL A 62 -5.07 9.09 9.67
CA VAL A 62 -3.93 8.78 8.81
C VAL A 62 -3.17 10.05 8.54
N ILE A 63 -1.90 10.09 8.98
CA ILE A 63 -1.05 11.24 8.78
C ILE A 63 -0.36 11.16 7.43
N ALA A 64 0.10 9.99 7.07
CA ALA A 64 0.83 9.80 5.83
C ALA A 64 0.63 8.38 5.33
N LEU A 65 0.72 8.21 4.01
CA LEU A 65 0.60 6.91 3.40
C LEU A 65 1.60 6.88 2.27
N VAL A 66 2.47 5.89 2.29
CA VAL A 66 3.54 5.79 1.29
C VAL A 66 3.40 4.46 0.58
N GLU A 67 3.31 4.51 -0.74
CA GLU A 67 3.18 3.30 -1.55
C GLU A 67 4.52 2.96 -2.17
N HIS A 68 4.90 1.70 -2.03
CA HIS A 68 6.14 1.19 -2.60
C HIS A 68 5.75 0.10 -3.61
N PRO A 69 5.63 0.44 -4.88
CA PRO A 69 5.25 -0.58 -5.87
C PRO A 69 6.38 -1.60 -6.02
N ALA A 70 6.00 -2.80 -6.38
CA ALA A 70 6.97 -3.84 -6.61
C ALA A 70 7.87 -3.45 -7.79
N PRO A 71 9.12 -3.92 -7.80
CA PRO A 71 10.00 -3.67 -8.93
C PRO A 71 9.41 -4.25 -10.19
N ARG A 72 9.49 -3.52 -11.28
CA ARG A 72 9.01 -4.01 -12.55
C ARG A 72 10.15 -4.56 -13.34
N ARG A 73 9.85 -5.42 -14.32
CA ARG A 73 10.83 -5.93 -15.07
C ARG A 73 11.38 -4.88 -15.83
N ALA A 74 12.37 -4.81 -15.75
CA ALA A 74 13.07 -3.98 -16.43
C ALA A 74 12.75 -2.96 -16.95
N GLY A 75 13.22 -2.48 -16.58
CA GLY A 75 13.19 -1.44 -16.93
C GLY A 75 12.34 -1.05 -17.78
N ARG A 76 11.69 -1.51 -18.04
CA ARG A 76 10.99 -1.19 -18.87
C ARG A 76 10.32 -0.09 -18.47
N GLU A 77 9.93 0.10 -17.65
CA GLU A 77 9.21 1.06 -17.41
C GLU A 77 9.85 2.05 -16.93
N VAL A 78 10.57 1.98 -16.59
CA VAL A 78 11.20 2.88 -16.00
C VAL A 78 11.69 3.80 -16.78
N ARG A 79 11.81 3.92 -17.44
CA ARG A 79 12.40 4.68 -18.03
C ARG A 79 11.86 5.42 -18.61
N ARG A 80 11.14 5.67 -18.62
CA ARG A 80 10.68 6.37 -19.00
C ARG A 80 10.37 7.04 -18.36
N ALA A 81 10.21 6.93 -17.68
CA ALA A 81 9.97 7.51 -17.07
C ALA A 81 10.70 8.20 -16.82
N ALA A 82 11.23 8.01 -16.65
CA ALA A 82 12.00 8.61 -16.46
C ALA A 82 12.22 9.12 -17.38
N GLU A 83 12.05 8.94 -17.79
CA GLU A 83 12.35 9.36 -18.49
C GLU A 83 11.91 9.93 -18.72
N SER A 84 11.63 10.05 -18.31
CA SER A 84 11.35 10.56 -18.40
C SER A 84 11.22 11.02 -18.39
#